data_7677315299d4f566644cd56d281d998a
#
_entry.id   7677315299d4f566644cd56d281d998a
#
_cell.length_a   1.000
_cell.length_b   1.000
_cell.length_c   1.000
_cell.angle_alpha   90.00
_cell.angle_beta   90.00
_cell.angle_gamma   90.00
#
_symmetry.space_group_name_H-M   'P 1'
#
loop_
_entity.id
_entity.type
_entity.pdbx_description
1 polymer ?
#
loop_
_entity_poly.entity_id
_entity_poly.type
_entity_poly.pdbx_seq_one_letter_code
_entity_poly.pdbx_strand_id
1 'polypeptide(L)'
;MEKLRSIFGLLGMVAILFAFNAGLGSLVFAEGEKDYELFLRYSDSKVQEVEWKPTKPRLIYQGPPASQEERYHVVPCLVRMLDGTLVALVVPGGDRPVFIQSTDGGKTWSKPYVGILQDGVRTISTLGVRRDGRLMAVSEKPLRLAYSRDRGRSWTAGNAIDASRLANAWVWTGGRLLELDDGTLVVPVAGYLEPKWLSSAVLLSSDEGATWSFSIIGHGNPGNMMIFSEPAVAKLDNGGLVGLLRTEDRVSDIIPGEPRGERTGLCRVNSWDGGRTWSSPVETLPGSHGSVVQLPDNVLLCGYHRPPRLALSSDAGRSWYANMLWPTEKPKSNWGWYTIVEMVDETTAIALIKDMKPYNTIRACLLHRQPRIGSDDNDTP
;
A
#
# COMPACT_ATOMS: atom_id res chain seq x y z
N MET A 1 1.84 28.97 -40.85
CA MET A 1 1.64 27.95 -39.78
C MET A 1 2.77 27.90 -38.76
N GLU A 2 3.84 28.67 -38.89
CA GLU A 2 4.95 28.71 -37.93
C GLU A 2 4.79 29.72 -36.75
N LYS A 3 3.84 30.62 -36.83
CA LYS A 3 3.60 31.65 -35.75
C LYS A 3 2.72 31.16 -34.58
N LEU A 4 2.14 29.98 -34.63
CA LEU A 4 1.32 29.43 -33.53
C LEU A 4 2.10 28.52 -32.56
N ARG A 5 3.31 28.12 -32.90
CA ARG A 5 4.13 27.26 -32.01
C ARG A 5 4.90 28.03 -30.91
N SER A 6 5.00 29.34 -31.02
CA SER A 6 5.76 30.19 -30.06
C SER A 6 4.93 30.64 -28.85
N ILE A 7 3.61 30.55 -28.90
CA ILE A 7 2.73 31.05 -27.80
C ILE A 7 2.47 29.95 -26.76
N PHE A 8 2.50 28.68 -27.14
CA PHE A 8 2.31 27.57 -26.19
C PHE A 8 3.55 27.22 -25.38
N GLY A 9 4.74 27.62 -25.80
CA GLY A 9 5.99 27.44 -25.05
C GLY A 9 6.14 28.40 -23.85
N LEU A 10 5.51 29.58 -23.91
CA LEU A 10 5.65 30.61 -22.87
C LEU A 10 4.60 30.45 -21.73
N LEU A 11 3.44 29.87 -22.02
CA LEU A 11 2.40 29.61 -21.01
C LEU A 11 2.71 28.40 -20.12
N GLY A 12 3.48 27.44 -20.63
CA GLY A 12 3.95 26.30 -19.82
C GLY A 12 5.01 26.66 -18.79
N MET A 13 5.84 27.69 -19.06
CA MET A 13 6.87 28.16 -18.12
C MET A 13 6.32 29.08 -17.02
N VAL A 14 5.25 29.80 -17.27
CA VAL A 14 4.65 30.71 -16.28
C VAL A 14 3.81 29.95 -15.25
N ALA A 15 3.22 28.81 -15.61
CA ALA A 15 2.48 27.97 -14.66
C ALA A 15 3.40 27.25 -13.65
N ILE A 16 4.67 27.01 -13.98
CA ILE A 16 5.65 26.39 -13.08
C ILE A 16 6.19 27.41 -12.06
N LEU A 17 6.24 28.70 -12.39
CA LEU A 17 6.76 29.76 -11.51
C LEU A 17 5.76 30.24 -10.44
N PHE A 18 4.45 30.02 -10.61
CA PHE A 18 3.45 30.37 -9.60
C PHE A 18 3.18 29.30 -8.55
N ALA A 19 3.62 28.04 -8.79
CA ALA A 19 3.53 26.95 -7.79
C ALA A 19 4.63 27.00 -6.71
N PHE A 20 5.67 27.83 -6.89
CA PHE A 20 6.81 27.90 -5.98
C PHE A 20 6.64 28.87 -4.80
N ASN A 21 5.55 29.64 -4.71
CA ASN A 21 5.32 30.63 -3.65
C ASN A 21 4.26 30.24 -2.61
N ALA A 22 3.75 29.04 -2.64
CA ALA A 22 2.83 28.53 -1.62
C ALA A 22 3.52 27.42 -0.81
N GLY A 23 4.45 27.76 0.07
CA GLY A 23 4.83 26.97 1.23
C GLY A 23 5.20 25.48 1.02
N LEU A 24 5.65 25.07 -0.15
CA LEU A 24 6.15 23.73 -0.40
C LEU A 24 7.59 23.61 0.11
N GLY A 25 7.80 22.77 1.12
CA GLY A 25 9.11 22.47 1.65
C GLY A 25 10.12 22.10 0.56
N SER A 26 11.26 22.74 0.57
CA SER A 26 12.33 22.53 -0.41
C SER A 26 12.96 21.16 -0.24
N LEU A 27 12.96 20.38 -1.33
CA LEU A 27 13.79 19.18 -1.45
C LEU A 27 15.26 19.61 -1.57
N VAL A 28 16.07 19.24 -0.59
CA VAL A 28 17.53 19.41 -0.66
C VAL A 28 18.14 18.09 -1.09
N PHE A 29 18.67 18.05 -2.32
CA PHE A 29 19.53 16.96 -2.78
C PHE A 29 20.97 17.26 -2.36
N ALA A 30 21.60 16.39 -1.61
CA ALA A 30 23.05 16.41 -1.42
C ALA A 30 23.68 15.68 -2.62
N GLU A 31 24.36 16.44 -3.48
CA GLU A 31 25.26 15.87 -4.49
C GLU A 31 26.56 15.42 -3.81
N GLY A 32 26.85 14.14 -3.87
CA GLY A 32 28.15 13.59 -3.55
C GLY A 32 28.10 12.48 -2.53
N GLU A 33 28.11 11.32 -3.00
CA GLU A 33 28.43 9.99 -2.52
C GLU A 33 27.32 8.97 -2.74
N LYS A 34 27.73 7.78 -3.23
CA LYS A 34 26.85 6.68 -3.61
C LYS A 34 26.19 5.95 -2.43
N ASP A 35 26.09 6.57 -1.29
CA ASP A 35 25.36 6.07 -0.14
C ASP A 35 23.97 6.71 -0.12
N TYR A 36 23.01 5.87 -0.34
CA TYR A 36 21.60 6.17 -0.50
C TYR A 36 21.00 6.72 0.80
N GLU A 37 21.27 7.97 1.13
CA GLU A 37 20.56 8.70 2.18
C GLU A 37 19.31 9.34 1.59
N LEU A 38 18.19 8.78 1.95
CA LEU A 38 16.91 9.36 1.64
C LEU A 38 16.31 10.01 2.85
N PHE A 39 15.92 11.27 2.68
CA PHE A 39 15.23 12.03 3.70
C PHE A 39 13.81 12.27 3.26
N LEU A 40 12.85 11.72 3.98
CA LEU A 40 11.46 12.12 3.90
C LEU A 40 11.28 13.25 4.92
N ARG A 41 11.24 14.49 4.45
CA ARG A 41 10.94 15.65 5.28
C ARG A 41 9.48 15.99 5.16
N TYR A 42 8.87 16.21 6.28
CA TYR A 42 7.54 16.71 6.41
C TYR A 42 7.56 18.02 7.19
N SER A 43 6.98 19.07 6.62
CA SER A 43 6.78 20.35 7.27
C SER A 43 5.32 20.77 7.14
N ASP A 44 4.61 20.80 8.27
CA ASP A 44 3.33 21.48 8.41
C ASP A 44 3.57 22.73 9.26
N SER A 45 2.99 23.85 8.89
CA SER A 45 3.11 25.11 9.64
C SER A 45 2.59 25.02 11.08
N LYS A 46 1.98 23.91 11.48
CA LYS A 46 1.43 23.63 12.82
C LYS A 46 2.03 22.40 13.49
N VAL A 47 2.86 21.61 12.79
CA VAL A 47 3.45 20.39 13.29
C VAL A 47 4.96 20.49 13.21
N GLN A 48 5.65 19.96 14.20
CA GLN A 48 7.11 19.87 14.20
C GLN A 48 7.58 19.13 12.96
N GLU A 49 8.63 19.61 12.32
CA GLU A 49 9.27 18.89 11.22
C GLU A 49 9.67 17.50 11.69
N VAL A 50 9.17 16.48 11.03
CA VAL A 50 9.52 15.09 11.32
C VAL A 50 10.29 14.55 10.14
N GLU A 51 11.48 14.09 10.42
CA GLU A 51 12.34 13.47 9.43
C GLU A 51 12.30 11.94 9.63
N TRP A 52 12.10 11.20 8.54
CA TRP A 52 12.18 9.75 8.53
C TRP A 52 13.39 9.33 7.71
N LYS A 53 14.39 8.74 8.38
CA LYS A 53 15.64 8.30 7.75
C LYS A 53 15.58 6.80 7.44
N PRO A 54 15.60 6.40 6.15
CA PRO A 54 15.66 5.00 5.77
C PRO A 54 17.06 4.42 5.94
N THR A 55 17.09 3.15 6.32
CA THR A 55 18.33 2.37 6.32
C THR A 55 18.62 1.80 4.93
N LYS A 56 19.85 1.33 4.72
CA LYS A 56 20.16 0.56 3.51
C LYS A 56 19.31 -0.71 3.45
N PRO A 57 18.67 -1.01 2.29
CA PRO A 57 17.87 -2.21 2.14
C PRO A 57 18.67 -3.48 2.31
N ARG A 58 18.13 -4.41 3.09
CA ARG A 58 18.75 -5.71 3.32
C ARG A 58 17.89 -6.82 2.73
N LEU A 59 18.53 -7.80 2.11
CA LEU A 59 17.87 -9.02 1.65
C LEU A 59 17.35 -9.80 2.87
N ILE A 60 16.06 -10.09 2.90
CA ILE A 60 15.41 -10.86 3.97
C ILE A 60 14.81 -12.18 3.47
N TYR A 61 14.55 -12.28 2.17
CA TYR A 61 14.05 -13.49 1.54
C TYR A 61 14.57 -13.59 0.10
N GLN A 62 14.98 -14.79 -0.26
CA GLN A 62 15.29 -15.17 -1.63
C GLN A 62 14.60 -16.50 -1.93
N GLY A 63 13.63 -16.43 -2.83
CA GLY A 63 12.94 -17.62 -3.35
C GLY A 63 13.71 -18.29 -4.47
N PRO A 64 13.20 -19.40 -4.98
CA PRO A 64 13.75 -20.05 -6.16
C PRO A 64 13.68 -19.11 -7.38
N PRO A 65 14.44 -19.41 -8.46
CA PRO A 65 14.29 -18.69 -9.72
C PRO A 65 12.84 -18.77 -10.17
N ALA A 66 12.24 -17.60 -10.40
CA ALA A 66 10.84 -17.54 -10.81
C ALA A 66 10.70 -17.97 -12.26
N SER A 67 9.81 -18.91 -12.55
CA SER A 67 9.28 -19.14 -13.89
C SER A 67 8.55 -17.87 -14.38
N GLN A 68 8.34 -17.74 -15.70
CA GLN A 68 7.64 -16.54 -16.21
C GLN A 68 6.21 -16.39 -15.65
N GLU A 69 5.54 -17.50 -15.36
CA GLU A 69 4.17 -17.52 -14.81
C GLU A 69 4.13 -17.19 -13.33
N GLU A 70 5.14 -17.59 -12.55
CA GLU A 70 5.20 -17.31 -11.11
C GLU A 70 5.60 -15.87 -10.76
N ARG A 71 6.11 -15.10 -11.73
CA ARG A 71 6.59 -13.72 -11.52
C ARG A 71 5.51 -12.76 -11.01
N TYR A 72 4.27 -13.01 -11.35
CA TYR A 72 3.15 -12.10 -11.05
C TYR A 72 2.49 -12.35 -9.68
N HIS A 73 2.78 -13.46 -9.03
CA HIS A 73 2.02 -13.92 -7.86
C HIS A 73 2.67 -13.67 -6.51
N VAL A 74 3.85 -13.05 -6.45
CA VAL A 74 4.57 -12.87 -5.19
C VAL A 74 4.58 -11.41 -4.77
N VAL A 75 3.45 -10.90 -4.32
CA VAL A 75 3.39 -9.63 -3.61
C VAL A 75 3.45 -9.94 -2.13
N PRO A 76 4.42 -9.42 -1.38
CA PRO A 76 4.46 -9.67 0.05
C PRO A 76 3.27 -9.00 0.74
N CYS A 77 2.83 -9.57 1.86
CA CYS A 77 1.97 -8.90 2.82
C CYS A 77 2.69 -8.87 4.15
N LEU A 78 2.56 -7.79 4.90
CA LEU A 78 3.24 -7.58 6.16
C LEU A 78 2.25 -7.08 7.21
N VAL A 79 2.31 -7.68 8.40
CA VAL A 79 1.55 -7.23 9.55
C VAL A 79 2.41 -7.25 10.80
N ARG A 80 2.09 -6.37 11.75
CA ARG A 80 2.63 -6.35 13.11
C ARG A 80 1.63 -6.97 14.07
N MET A 81 2.06 -8.03 14.76
CA MET A 81 1.29 -8.68 15.82
C MET A 81 1.22 -7.79 17.07
N LEU A 82 0.30 -8.10 17.99
CA LEU A 82 0.14 -7.34 19.25
C LEU A 82 1.39 -7.38 20.14
N ASP A 83 2.19 -8.43 20.05
CA ASP A 83 3.46 -8.56 20.78
C ASP A 83 4.65 -7.89 20.08
N GLY A 84 4.39 -7.15 19.00
CA GLY A 84 5.41 -6.48 18.19
C GLY A 84 6.09 -7.36 17.14
N THR A 85 5.82 -8.66 17.12
CA THR A 85 6.36 -9.54 16.07
C THR A 85 5.85 -9.12 14.70
N LEU A 86 6.75 -8.96 13.74
CA LEU A 86 6.41 -8.78 12.34
C LEU A 86 6.25 -10.15 11.67
N VAL A 87 5.15 -10.34 10.96
CA VAL A 87 4.91 -11.54 10.15
C VAL A 87 4.72 -11.13 8.70
N ALA A 88 5.58 -11.64 7.83
CA ALA A 88 5.52 -11.40 6.41
C ALA A 88 5.13 -12.69 5.66
N LEU A 89 4.06 -12.60 4.87
CA LEU A 89 3.70 -13.57 3.86
C LEU A 89 4.52 -13.25 2.61
N VAL A 90 5.54 -14.04 2.32
CA VAL A 90 6.49 -13.75 1.24
C VAL A 90 6.17 -14.47 -0.07
N VAL A 91 5.37 -15.53 0.00
CA VAL A 91 4.78 -16.21 -1.15
C VAL A 91 3.30 -16.38 -0.87
N PRO A 92 2.45 -15.41 -1.29
CA PRO A 92 1.00 -15.55 -1.20
C PRO A 92 0.47 -16.48 -2.29
N GLY A 93 -0.72 -16.98 -2.05
CA GLY A 93 -1.42 -17.83 -3.03
C GLY A 93 -0.93 -19.28 -3.04
N GLY A 94 -1.63 -20.11 -3.81
CA GLY A 94 -1.37 -21.54 -3.84
C GLY A 94 -1.67 -22.25 -2.51
N ASP A 95 -1.34 -23.54 -2.48
CA ASP A 95 -1.56 -24.44 -1.34
C ASP A 95 -0.40 -24.43 -0.32
N ARG A 96 0.65 -23.67 -0.59
CA ARG A 96 1.88 -23.61 0.22
C ARG A 96 2.34 -22.17 0.45
N PRO A 97 1.59 -21.37 1.20
CA PRO A 97 2.01 -20.02 1.53
C PRO A 97 3.29 -20.05 2.37
N VAL A 98 4.25 -19.16 2.03
CA VAL A 98 5.53 -19.07 2.71
C VAL A 98 5.60 -17.83 3.56
N PHE A 99 6.02 -17.98 4.80
CA PHE A 99 6.14 -16.92 5.78
C PHE A 99 7.57 -16.77 6.28
N ILE A 100 7.88 -15.56 6.74
CA ILE A 100 9.03 -15.24 7.60
C ILE A 100 8.55 -14.35 8.73
N GLN A 101 9.28 -14.32 9.85
CA GLN A 101 8.94 -13.45 10.98
C GLN A 101 10.16 -12.77 11.56
N SER A 102 9.95 -11.61 12.17
CA SER A 102 10.96 -10.87 12.93
C SER A 102 10.42 -10.53 14.31
N THR A 103 11.23 -10.76 15.35
CA THR A 103 10.90 -10.43 16.75
C THR A 103 11.73 -9.27 17.30
N ASP A 104 12.52 -8.64 16.46
CA ASP A 104 13.46 -7.57 16.82
C ASP A 104 13.23 -6.29 15.98
N GLY A 105 11.98 -6.06 15.57
CA GLY A 105 11.60 -4.87 14.82
C GLY A 105 12.10 -4.84 13.37
N GLY A 106 12.25 -6.02 12.73
CA GLY A 106 12.69 -6.11 11.34
C GLY A 106 14.20 -6.13 11.13
N LYS A 107 15.00 -6.15 12.21
CA LYS A 107 16.46 -6.18 12.13
C LYS A 107 16.97 -7.54 11.66
N THR A 108 16.36 -8.62 12.14
CA THR A 108 16.64 -9.98 11.69
C THR A 108 15.34 -10.73 11.39
N TRP A 109 15.43 -11.76 10.56
CA TRP A 109 14.28 -12.53 10.09
C TRP A 109 14.54 -14.03 10.22
N SER A 110 13.50 -14.77 10.52
CA SER A 110 13.56 -16.23 10.62
C SER A 110 13.87 -16.88 9.27
N LYS A 111 14.25 -18.14 9.30
CA LYS A 111 14.20 -18.99 8.10
C LYS A 111 12.75 -19.04 7.60
N PRO A 112 12.53 -19.12 6.27
CA PRO A 112 11.21 -19.30 5.69
C PRO A 112 10.54 -20.58 6.21
N TYR A 113 9.22 -20.50 6.44
CA TYR A 113 8.40 -21.66 6.80
C TYR A 113 7.11 -21.67 5.99
N VAL A 114 6.59 -22.86 5.73
CA VAL A 114 5.35 -23.07 4.98
C VAL A 114 4.20 -23.13 5.96
N GLY A 115 3.12 -22.38 5.68
CA GLY A 115 1.88 -22.48 6.42
C GLY A 115 1.12 -23.75 6.05
N ILE A 116 0.64 -24.48 7.04
CA ILE A 116 -0.20 -25.67 6.88
C ILE A 116 -1.65 -25.21 6.75
N LEU A 117 -2.27 -25.47 5.63
CA LEU A 117 -3.67 -25.14 5.37
C LEU A 117 -4.54 -26.33 5.77
N GLN A 118 -5.45 -26.12 6.73
CA GLN A 118 -6.42 -27.14 7.14
C GLN A 118 -7.64 -27.13 6.19
N ASP A 119 -8.50 -28.12 6.33
CA ASP A 119 -9.68 -28.29 5.50
C ASP A 119 -10.49 -27.00 5.38
N GLY A 120 -10.85 -26.68 4.14
CA GLY A 120 -11.60 -25.46 3.81
C GLY A 120 -10.76 -24.21 3.59
N VAL A 121 -9.44 -24.22 3.86
CA VAL A 121 -8.49 -23.16 3.47
C VAL A 121 -7.72 -23.61 2.24
N ARG A 122 -7.73 -22.82 1.18
CA ARG A 122 -7.06 -23.17 -0.09
C ARG A 122 -5.86 -22.31 -0.41
N THR A 123 -5.92 -21.04 0.01
CA THR A 123 -4.87 -20.05 -0.26
C THR A 123 -4.78 -19.10 0.92
N ILE A 124 -3.70 -18.33 0.98
CA ILE A 124 -3.59 -17.15 1.86
C ILE A 124 -3.16 -15.98 0.97
N SER A 125 -4.03 -14.98 0.81
CA SER A 125 -3.82 -13.88 -0.12
C SER A 125 -3.42 -12.57 0.54
N THR A 126 -4.03 -12.24 1.69
CA THR A 126 -3.72 -11.03 2.46
C THR A 126 -3.83 -11.32 3.95
N LEU A 127 -3.28 -10.44 4.77
CA LEU A 127 -3.22 -10.61 6.22
C LEU A 127 -3.87 -9.45 6.97
N GLY A 128 -4.27 -9.71 8.20
CA GLY A 128 -4.64 -8.75 9.22
C GLY A 128 -4.38 -9.34 10.60
N VAL A 129 -4.47 -8.53 11.63
CA VAL A 129 -4.31 -8.95 13.03
C VAL A 129 -5.58 -8.62 13.79
N ARG A 130 -6.14 -9.63 14.47
CA ARG A 130 -7.29 -9.50 15.35
C ARG A 130 -6.88 -8.92 16.70
N ARG A 131 -7.83 -8.28 17.39
CA ARG A 131 -7.63 -7.78 18.76
C ARG A 131 -7.33 -8.89 19.78
N ASP A 132 -7.71 -10.12 19.49
CA ASP A 132 -7.38 -11.30 20.31
C ASP A 132 -5.99 -11.89 19.98
N GLY A 133 -5.23 -11.23 19.14
CA GLY A 133 -3.86 -11.61 18.73
C GLY A 133 -3.78 -12.67 17.64
N ARG A 134 -4.91 -13.16 17.12
CA ARG A 134 -4.88 -14.07 15.96
C ARG A 134 -4.49 -13.33 14.68
N LEU A 135 -3.74 -14.00 13.82
CA LEU A 135 -3.72 -13.62 12.41
C LEU A 135 -5.06 -13.95 11.78
N MET A 136 -5.53 -13.05 10.93
CA MET A 136 -6.60 -13.31 9.98
C MET A 136 -6.10 -13.14 8.56
N ALA A 137 -6.69 -13.87 7.64
CA ALA A 137 -6.36 -13.83 6.22
C ALA A 137 -7.62 -14.06 5.37
N VAL A 138 -7.51 -13.79 4.08
CA VAL A 138 -8.47 -14.26 3.10
C VAL A 138 -7.91 -15.47 2.38
N SER A 139 -8.68 -16.55 2.36
CA SER A 139 -8.54 -17.68 1.44
C SER A 139 -9.47 -17.45 0.26
N GLU A 140 -8.96 -17.67 -0.93
CA GLU A 140 -9.73 -17.45 -2.16
C GLU A 140 -10.29 -18.76 -2.74
N LYS A 141 -11.33 -18.59 -3.58
CA LYS A 141 -11.96 -19.68 -4.40
C LYS A 141 -12.64 -20.78 -3.58
N PRO A 142 -13.71 -20.49 -2.85
CA PRO A 142 -14.37 -19.18 -2.68
C PRO A 142 -13.67 -18.30 -1.64
N LEU A 143 -14.03 -17.01 -1.62
CA LEU A 143 -13.53 -16.08 -0.60
C LEU A 143 -14.07 -16.49 0.77
N ARG A 144 -13.17 -16.64 1.73
CA ARG A 144 -13.49 -16.88 3.12
C ARG A 144 -12.41 -16.36 4.05
N LEU A 145 -12.77 -16.13 5.30
CA LEU A 145 -11.78 -15.85 6.33
C LEU A 145 -10.97 -17.11 6.64
N ALA A 146 -9.73 -16.92 7.02
CA ALA A 146 -8.87 -17.93 7.61
C ALA A 146 -8.15 -17.35 8.82
N TYR A 147 -7.88 -18.17 9.81
CA TYR A 147 -7.27 -17.74 11.07
C TYR A 147 -6.07 -18.61 11.45
N SER A 148 -5.06 -17.97 12.07
CA SER A 148 -3.89 -18.63 12.62
C SER A 148 -3.63 -18.10 14.05
N ARG A 149 -3.31 -19.01 14.99
CA ARG A 149 -2.91 -18.69 16.36
C ARG A 149 -1.40 -18.85 16.60
N ASP A 150 -0.68 -19.29 15.57
CA ASP A 150 0.72 -19.68 15.63
C ASP A 150 1.58 -18.93 14.59
N ARG A 151 1.18 -17.69 14.30
CA ARG A 151 1.88 -16.78 13.40
C ARG A 151 2.01 -17.33 11.97
N GLY A 152 0.93 -17.93 11.47
CA GLY A 152 0.88 -18.43 10.09
C GLY A 152 1.41 -19.84 9.88
N ARG A 153 1.78 -20.57 10.93
CA ARG A 153 2.24 -21.98 10.80
C ARG A 153 1.12 -22.93 10.48
N SER A 154 -0.07 -22.71 11.05
CA SER A 154 -1.28 -23.44 10.71
C SER A 154 -2.47 -22.51 10.56
N TRP A 155 -3.39 -22.87 9.67
CA TRP A 155 -4.55 -22.06 9.30
C TRP A 155 -5.83 -22.86 9.36
N THR A 156 -6.84 -22.32 10.01
CA THR A 156 -8.19 -22.87 10.09
C THR A 156 -9.17 -22.01 9.32
N ALA A 157 -10.18 -22.64 8.73
CA ALA A 157 -11.22 -21.95 7.98
C ALA A 157 -12.15 -21.16 8.95
N GLY A 158 -12.41 -19.92 8.56
CA GLY A 158 -13.48 -19.08 9.13
C GLY A 158 -14.73 -19.08 8.23
N ASN A 159 -15.57 -18.07 8.43
CA ASN A 159 -16.79 -17.87 7.68
C ASN A 159 -16.51 -17.49 6.21
N ALA A 160 -17.46 -17.81 5.34
CA ALA A 160 -17.42 -17.34 3.95
C ALA A 160 -17.57 -15.81 3.90
N ILE A 161 -16.93 -15.20 2.93
CA ILE A 161 -17.03 -13.76 2.66
C ILE A 161 -18.00 -13.60 1.49
N ASP A 162 -19.14 -12.97 1.74
CA ASP A 162 -20.11 -12.69 0.69
C ASP A 162 -19.70 -11.47 -0.13
N ALA A 163 -19.06 -11.75 -1.25
CA ALA A 163 -18.70 -10.77 -2.27
C ALA A 163 -19.53 -10.97 -3.55
N SER A 164 -20.71 -11.58 -3.47
CA SER A 164 -21.54 -11.97 -4.61
C SER A 164 -21.95 -10.80 -5.53
N ARG A 165 -21.94 -9.58 -5.01
CA ARG A 165 -22.18 -8.35 -5.79
C ARG A 165 -21.07 -8.01 -6.78
N LEU A 166 -19.89 -8.63 -6.65
CA LEU A 166 -18.75 -8.45 -7.55
C LEU A 166 -18.47 -9.78 -8.28
N ALA A 167 -18.58 -9.79 -9.59
CA ALA A 167 -18.13 -10.93 -10.36
C ALA A 167 -16.59 -11.04 -10.27
N ASN A 168 -16.11 -12.29 -10.10
CA ASN A 168 -14.68 -12.59 -9.95
C ASN A 168 -13.99 -11.75 -8.85
N ALA A 169 -14.63 -11.61 -7.71
CA ALA A 169 -14.09 -10.88 -6.57
C ALA A 169 -12.76 -11.48 -6.07
N TRP A 170 -11.82 -10.61 -5.73
CA TRP A 170 -10.50 -10.98 -5.21
C TRP A 170 -10.00 -9.92 -4.23
N VAL A 171 -9.00 -10.26 -3.44
CA VAL A 171 -8.33 -9.36 -2.50
C VAL A 171 -6.93 -9.00 -2.99
N TRP A 172 -6.54 -7.75 -2.75
CA TRP A 172 -5.18 -7.31 -2.99
C TRP A 172 -4.26 -7.70 -1.83
N THR A 173 -3.13 -8.36 -2.11
CA THR A 173 -2.20 -8.78 -1.07
C THR A 173 -1.57 -7.61 -0.31
N GLY A 174 -1.37 -6.47 -0.96
CA GLY A 174 -0.93 -5.23 -0.32
C GLY A 174 -2.03 -4.49 0.42
N GLY A 175 -3.30 -4.86 0.22
CA GLY A 175 -4.44 -4.42 1.02
C GLY A 175 -4.49 -5.22 2.32
N ARG A 176 -4.83 -4.57 3.43
CA ARG A 176 -4.91 -5.23 4.73
C ARG A 176 -6.33 -5.57 5.08
N LEU A 177 -6.49 -6.64 5.86
CA LEU A 177 -7.68 -6.86 6.64
C LEU A 177 -7.58 -6.04 7.92
N LEU A 178 -8.64 -5.33 8.27
CA LEU A 178 -8.68 -4.57 9.52
C LEU A 178 -9.77 -5.11 10.43
N GLU A 179 -9.56 -4.97 11.73
CA GLU A 179 -10.58 -5.03 12.75
C GLU A 179 -10.67 -3.67 13.43
N LEU A 180 -11.81 -3.01 13.33
CA LEU A 180 -12.05 -1.71 13.95
C LEU A 180 -12.26 -1.85 15.46
N ASP A 181 -12.28 -0.71 16.18
CA ASP A 181 -12.39 -0.71 17.64
C ASP A 181 -13.71 -1.28 18.15
N ASP A 182 -14.76 -1.22 17.35
CA ASP A 182 -16.06 -1.83 17.65
C ASP A 182 -16.13 -3.32 17.28
N GLY A 183 -15.05 -3.92 16.77
CA GLY A 183 -14.98 -5.31 16.33
C GLY A 183 -15.38 -5.52 14.87
N THR A 184 -15.79 -4.48 14.16
CA THR A 184 -16.13 -4.58 12.73
C THR A 184 -14.92 -5.01 11.90
N LEU A 185 -15.08 -6.09 11.15
CA LEU A 185 -14.08 -6.54 10.16
C LEU A 185 -14.24 -5.73 8.88
N VAL A 186 -13.11 -5.32 8.30
CA VAL A 186 -13.04 -4.57 7.05
C VAL A 186 -12.20 -5.36 6.06
N VAL A 187 -12.80 -5.76 4.94
CA VAL A 187 -12.14 -6.52 3.87
C VAL A 187 -12.20 -5.74 2.56
N PRO A 188 -11.10 -5.10 2.16
CA PRO A 188 -11.03 -4.47 0.84
C PRO A 188 -11.00 -5.53 -0.26
N VAL A 189 -11.85 -5.35 -1.27
CA VAL A 189 -11.98 -6.29 -2.40
C VAL A 189 -12.06 -5.54 -3.73
N ALA A 190 -11.69 -6.21 -4.80
CA ALA A 190 -11.92 -5.75 -6.16
C ALA A 190 -12.63 -6.83 -6.97
N GLY A 191 -13.32 -6.42 -8.02
CA GLY A 191 -14.07 -7.30 -8.92
C GLY A 191 -14.88 -6.50 -9.93
N TYR A 192 -15.79 -7.14 -10.64
CA TYR A 192 -16.57 -6.51 -11.69
C TYR A 192 -18.02 -6.28 -11.21
N LEU A 193 -18.44 -5.02 -11.12
CA LEU A 193 -19.85 -4.65 -11.04
C LEU A 193 -20.50 -4.67 -12.42
N GLU A 194 -19.77 -4.22 -13.42
CA GLU A 194 -20.12 -4.23 -14.83
C GLU A 194 -19.05 -4.99 -15.63
N PRO A 195 -19.41 -5.72 -16.69
CA PRO A 195 -18.45 -6.44 -17.53
C PRO A 195 -17.34 -5.53 -18.02
N LYS A 196 -16.07 -5.97 -17.88
CA LYS A 196 -14.84 -5.26 -18.23
C LYS A 196 -14.45 -4.08 -17.33
N TRP A 197 -15.29 -3.63 -16.41
CA TRP A 197 -15.03 -2.48 -15.53
C TRP A 197 -14.77 -2.93 -14.11
N LEU A 198 -13.48 -2.99 -13.75
CA LEU A 198 -13.08 -3.29 -12.39
C LEU A 198 -13.54 -2.19 -11.43
N SER A 199 -14.09 -2.61 -10.32
CA SER A 199 -14.54 -1.76 -9.23
C SER A 199 -13.92 -2.24 -7.92
N SER A 200 -13.70 -1.32 -7.01
CA SER A 200 -13.24 -1.60 -5.65
C SER A 200 -14.38 -1.39 -4.66
N ALA A 201 -14.43 -2.25 -3.67
CA ALA A 201 -15.40 -2.20 -2.59
C ALA A 201 -14.76 -2.56 -1.25
N VAL A 202 -15.47 -2.29 -0.18
CA VAL A 202 -15.18 -2.77 1.16
C VAL A 202 -16.34 -3.63 1.64
N LEU A 203 -16.02 -4.78 2.15
CA LEU A 203 -16.98 -5.66 2.84
C LEU A 203 -16.81 -5.44 4.34
N LEU A 204 -17.92 -5.28 5.05
CA LEU A 204 -17.96 -5.02 6.48
C LEU A 204 -18.77 -6.12 7.17
N SER A 205 -18.24 -6.63 8.30
CA SER A 205 -18.95 -7.57 9.16
C SER A 205 -18.80 -7.15 10.62
N SER A 206 -19.91 -7.03 11.33
CA SER A 206 -19.94 -6.75 12.77
C SER A 206 -20.23 -8.00 13.62
N ASP A 207 -20.31 -9.16 13.00
CA ASP A 207 -20.69 -10.44 13.60
C ASP A 207 -19.67 -11.56 13.29
N GLU A 208 -18.39 -11.23 13.29
CA GLU A 208 -17.28 -12.16 13.05
C GLU A 208 -17.30 -12.84 11.67
N GLY A 209 -17.86 -12.19 10.67
CA GLY A 209 -17.93 -12.69 9.31
C GLY A 209 -19.16 -13.58 9.06
N ALA A 210 -20.16 -13.63 9.96
CA ALA A 210 -21.38 -14.38 9.73
C ALA A 210 -22.25 -13.70 8.64
N THR A 211 -22.32 -12.38 8.68
CA THR A 211 -22.98 -11.58 7.62
C THR A 211 -22.07 -10.43 7.13
N TRP A 212 -22.32 -9.99 5.91
CA TRP A 212 -21.50 -8.96 5.25
C TRP A 212 -22.37 -7.87 4.65
N SER A 213 -22.00 -6.62 4.90
CA SER A 213 -22.47 -5.46 4.16
C SER A 213 -21.43 -5.05 3.12
N PHE A 214 -21.89 -4.35 2.08
CA PHE A 214 -21.08 -4.01 0.92
C PHE A 214 -21.11 -2.51 0.66
N SER A 215 -19.94 -1.89 0.56
CA SER A 215 -19.77 -0.48 0.25
C SER A 215 -18.83 -0.30 -0.94
N ILE A 216 -19.31 0.35 -2.01
CA ILE A 216 -18.48 0.67 -3.19
C ILE A 216 -17.59 1.86 -2.83
N ILE A 217 -16.29 1.73 -3.11
CA ILE A 217 -15.29 2.77 -2.87
C ILE A 217 -14.65 3.31 -4.16
N GLY A 218 -14.81 2.58 -5.26
CA GLY A 218 -14.41 3.01 -6.58
C GLY A 218 -15.22 2.28 -7.64
N HIS A 219 -16.10 2.98 -8.34
CA HIS A 219 -16.96 2.40 -9.37
C HIS A 219 -16.39 2.62 -10.76
N GLY A 220 -15.78 1.56 -11.32
CA GLY A 220 -15.36 1.53 -12.72
C GLY A 220 -16.58 1.36 -13.64
N ASN A 221 -16.72 2.23 -14.62
CA ASN A 221 -17.84 2.18 -15.58
C ASN A 221 -17.50 2.92 -16.89
N PRO A 222 -18.28 2.67 -17.96
CA PRO A 222 -18.05 3.34 -19.25
C PRO A 222 -18.17 4.88 -19.20
N GLY A 223 -18.95 5.41 -18.25
CA GLY A 223 -19.19 6.86 -18.17
C GLY A 223 -17.97 7.63 -17.68
N ASN A 224 -17.20 7.07 -16.77
CA ASN A 224 -15.95 7.68 -16.29
C ASN A 224 -14.69 7.15 -16.99
N MET A 225 -14.82 6.12 -17.82
CA MET A 225 -13.72 5.45 -18.53
C MET A 225 -12.55 5.03 -17.63
N MET A 226 -12.83 4.77 -16.37
CA MET A 226 -11.84 4.40 -15.36
C MET A 226 -12.14 3.02 -14.80
N ILE A 227 -11.10 2.33 -14.37
CA ILE A 227 -11.21 1.16 -13.49
C ILE A 227 -10.57 1.46 -12.15
N PHE A 228 -11.06 0.79 -11.11
CA PHE A 228 -10.52 0.86 -9.75
C PHE A 228 -10.24 -0.55 -9.25
N SER A 229 -9.01 -0.77 -8.81
CA SER A 229 -8.54 -2.08 -8.36
C SER A 229 -7.57 -1.95 -7.21
N GLU A 230 -7.14 -3.07 -6.65
CA GLU A 230 -6.07 -3.16 -5.66
C GLU A 230 -6.27 -2.22 -4.46
N PRO A 231 -7.44 -2.24 -3.81
CA PRO A 231 -7.73 -1.35 -2.70
C PRO A 231 -6.88 -1.68 -1.48
N ALA A 232 -6.25 -0.66 -0.90
CA ALA A 232 -5.58 -0.71 0.39
C ALA A 232 -6.28 0.27 1.34
N VAL A 233 -6.58 -0.17 2.56
CA VAL A 233 -7.28 0.65 3.55
C VAL A 233 -6.45 0.72 4.83
N ALA A 234 -6.33 1.92 5.40
CA ALA A 234 -5.76 2.15 6.72
C ALA A 234 -6.78 2.81 7.64
N LYS A 235 -6.71 2.46 8.93
CA LYS A 235 -7.43 3.14 9.98
C LYS A 235 -6.65 4.37 10.42
N LEU A 236 -7.36 5.46 10.71
CA LEU A 236 -6.82 6.68 11.28
C LEU A 236 -7.07 6.73 12.80
N ASP A 237 -6.20 7.40 13.57
CA ASP A 237 -6.32 7.52 15.03
C ASP A 237 -7.62 8.21 15.47
N ASN A 238 -8.18 9.06 14.62
CA ASN A 238 -9.46 9.72 14.86
C ASN A 238 -10.68 8.84 14.50
N GLY A 239 -10.46 7.54 14.23
CA GLY A 239 -11.51 6.58 13.89
C GLY A 239 -11.95 6.59 12.43
N GLY A 240 -11.44 7.51 11.60
CA GLY A 240 -11.68 7.51 10.16
C GLY A 240 -10.93 6.38 9.45
N LEU A 241 -11.27 6.17 8.18
CA LEU A 241 -10.55 5.28 7.28
C LEU A 241 -10.08 6.06 6.04
N VAL A 242 -8.91 5.70 5.55
CA VAL A 242 -8.40 6.14 4.25
C VAL A 242 -8.20 4.93 3.36
N GLY A 243 -8.70 5.01 2.13
CA GLY A 243 -8.47 4.01 1.10
C GLY A 243 -7.63 4.58 -0.04
N LEU A 244 -6.69 3.78 -0.53
CA LEU A 244 -5.95 4.03 -1.75
C LEU A 244 -6.34 2.98 -2.79
N LEU A 245 -6.77 3.43 -3.96
CA LEU A 245 -7.26 2.60 -5.05
C LEU A 245 -6.36 2.80 -6.25
N ARG A 246 -5.84 1.72 -6.82
CA ARG A 246 -5.21 1.80 -8.13
C ARG A 246 -6.26 2.14 -9.17
N THR A 247 -5.97 3.11 -10.01
CA THR A 247 -6.82 3.49 -11.14
C THR A 247 -6.05 3.41 -12.46
N GLU A 248 -6.76 3.05 -13.52
CA GLU A 248 -6.27 3.10 -14.90
C GLU A 248 -7.38 3.66 -15.77
N ASP A 249 -7.01 4.49 -16.74
CA ASP A 249 -7.94 4.84 -17.80
C ASP A 249 -8.11 3.68 -18.81
N ARG A 250 -9.26 3.64 -19.43
CA ARG A 250 -9.64 2.65 -20.44
C ARG A 250 -10.00 3.32 -21.78
N VAL A 251 -9.48 4.49 -22.03
CA VAL A 251 -9.76 5.25 -23.25
C VAL A 251 -9.41 4.44 -24.49
N SER A 252 -8.29 3.70 -24.46
CA SER A 252 -7.86 2.82 -25.56
C SER A 252 -8.80 1.66 -25.87
N ASP A 253 -9.61 1.24 -24.89
CA ASP A 253 -10.58 0.15 -25.11
C ASP A 253 -11.82 0.66 -25.89
N ILE A 254 -11.99 1.98 -25.99
CA ILE A 254 -13.12 2.65 -26.63
C ILE A 254 -12.69 3.40 -27.90
N ILE A 255 -11.54 4.06 -27.87
CA ILE A 255 -11.01 4.82 -29.00
C ILE A 255 -9.85 4.04 -29.63
N PRO A 256 -10.01 3.47 -30.83
CA PRO A 256 -8.95 2.75 -31.54
C PRO A 256 -7.74 3.66 -31.81
N GLY A 257 -6.56 3.15 -31.47
CA GLY A 257 -5.30 3.86 -31.70
C GLY A 257 -4.76 4.65 -30.52
N GLU A 258 -5.55 4.81 -29.45
CA GLU A 258 -5.03 5.37 -28.20
C GLU A 258 -4.15 4.35 -27.46
N PRO A 259 -3.03 4.78 -26.86
CA PRO A 259 -2.16 3.86 -26.10
C PRO A 259 -2.87 3.36 -24.85
N ARG A 260 -2.70 2.08 -24.56
CA ARG A 260 -3.29 1.48 -23.36
C ARG A 260 -2.67 1.99 -22.06
N GLY A 261 -3.50 2.51 -21.15
CA GLY A 261 -3.17 2.65 -19.74
C GLY A 261 -1.99 3.60 -19.44
N GLU A 262 -1.81 4.65 -20.19
CA GLU A 262 -0.76 5.63 -19.91
C GLU A 262 -0.98 6.37 -18.59
N ARG A 263 -2.23 6.50 -18.14
CA ARG A 263 -2.57 7.06 -16.84
C ARG A 263 -2.85 5.96 -15.83
N THR A 264 -1.83 5.58 -15.09
CA THR A 264 -1.98 4.77 -13.88
C THR A 264 -1.69 5.65 -12.69
N GLY A 265 -2.63 5.71 -11.74
CA GLY A 265 -2.52 6.51 -10.54
C GLY A 265 -3.08 5.79 -9.32
N LEU A 266 -2.95 6.43 -8.18
CA LEU A 266 -3.68 6.09 -6.97
C LEU A 266 -4.74 7.16 -6.70
N CYS A 267 -5.97 6.73 -6.49
CA CYS A 267 -7.03 7.56 -6.00
C CYS A 267 -7.21 7.34 -4.50
N ARG A 268 -7.43 8.43 -3.78
CA ARG A 268 -7.78 8.44 -2.36
C ARG A 268 -9.30 8.47 -2.19
N VAL A 269 -9.79 7.72 -1.20
CA VAL A 269 -11.14 7.80 -0.66
C VAL A 269 -11.08 7.85 0.86
N ASN A 270 -12.04 8.48 1.52
CA ASN A 270 -12.12 8.55 2.97
C ASN A 270 -13.51 8.12 3.47
N SER A 271 -13.55 7.52 4.63
CA SER A 271 -14.76 7.19 5.38
C SER A 271 -14.65 7.69 6.82
N TRP A 272 -15.76 8.19 7.37
CA TRP A 272 -15.85 8.70 8.74
C TRP A 272 -16.91 7.97 9.56
N ASP A 273 -17.46 6.89 9.02
CA ASP A 273 -18.55 6.11 9.61
C ASP A 273 -18.22 4.60 9.67
N GLY A 274 -16.94 4.27 9.81
CA GLY A 274 -16.46 2.89 9.89
C GLY A 274 -16.54 2.13 8.57
N GLY A 275 -16.45 2.83 7.43
CA GLY A 275 -16.41 2.20 6.11
C GLY A 275 -17.78 2.01 5.47
N ARG A 276 -18.87 2.50 6.09
CA ARG A 276 -20.23 2.36 5.55
C ARG A 276 -20.45 3.26 4.34
N THR A 277 -19.94 4.48 4.40
CA THR A 277 -19.94 5.41 3.28
C THR A 277 -18.54 5.96 3.01
N TRP A 278 -18.29 6.34 1.76
CA TRP A 278 -16.99 6.80 1.32
C TRP A 278 -17.11 8.04 0.42
N SER A 279 -16.10 8.90 0.49
CA SER A 279 -15.97 10.01 -0.45
C SER A 279 -15.79 9.50 -1.88
N SER A 280 -16.08 10.37 -2.85
CA SER A 280 -15.69 10.10 -4.24
C SER A 280 -14.17 9.90 -4.34
N PRO A 281 -13.69 9.02 -5.25
CA PRO A 281 -12.27 8.87 -5.52
C PRO A 281 -11.66 10.17 -6.06
N VAL A 282 -10.52 10.56 -5.48
CA VAL A 282 -9.74 11.73 -5.92
C VAL A 282 -8.33 11.26 -6.23
N GLU A 283 -7.83 11.53 -7.42
CA GLU A 283 -6.45 11.23 -7.79
C GLU A 283 -5.47 11.94 -6.85
N THR A 284 -4.46 11.20 -6.37
CA THR A 284 -3.58 11.69 -5.31
C THR A 284 -2.10 11.40 -5.55
N LEU A 285 -1.72 10.22 -6.02
CA LEU A 285 -0.34 9.84 -6.29
C LEU A 285 -0.20 9.23 -7.68
N PRO A 286 0.87 9.53 -8.41
CA PRO A 286 1.18 8.80 -9.63
C PRO A 286 1.64 7.37 -9.30
N GLY A 287 1.40 6.41 -10.17
CA GLY A 287 1.86 5.03 -10.01
C GLY A 287 0.75 4.03 -9.69
N SER A 288 1.06 2.96 -9.00
CA SER A 288 0.11 1.86 -8.77
C SER A 288 0.43 1.06 -7.51
N HIS A 289 -0.46 0.12 -7.14
CA HIS A 289 -0.22 -0.87 -6.10
C HIS A 289 0.11 -0.23 -4.73
N GLY A 290 -0.80 0.61 -4.23
CA GLY A 290 -0.61 1.27 -2.93
C GLY A 290 -0.67 0.28 -1.76
N SER A 291 0.17 0.54 -0.75
CA SER A 291 0.07 0.01 0.61
C SER A 291 0.16 1.18 1.57
N VAL A 292 -0.71 1.25 2.55
CA VAL A 292 -0.80 2.41 3.43
C VAL A 292 -0.91 1.99 4.89
N VAL A 293 -0.25 2.75 5.75
CA VAL A 293 -0.32 2.60 7.21
C VAL A 293 -0.30 3.97 7.87
N GLN A 294 -0.97 4.09 9.00
CA GLN A 294 -0.82 5.26 9.84
C GLN A 294 0.39 5.11 10.75
N LEU A 295 1.17 6.17 10.81
CA LEU A 295 2.25 6.42 11.75
C LEU A 295 1.74 7.35 12.86
N PRO A 296 2.49 7.56 13.96
CA PRO A 296 2.17 8.56 14.97
C PRO A 296 1.92 9.96 14.37
N ASP A 297 1.25 10.81 15.14
CA ASP A 297 0.93 12.21 14.80
C ASP A 297 0.02 12.34 13.55
N ASN A 298 -0.85 11.36 13.31
CA ASN A 298 -1.75 11.30 12.16
C ASN A 298 -1.04 11.32 10.79
N VAL A 299 0.21 10.91 10.74
CA VAL A 299 0.95 10.80 9.49
C VAL A 299 0.62 9.47 8.81
N LEU A 300 0.31 9.50 7.52
CA LEU A 300 0.21 8.31 6.69
C LEU A 300 1.54 8.04 6.00
N LEU A 301 1.97 6.79 6.01
CA LEU A 301 3.04 6.29 5.14
C LEU A 301 2.42 5.43 4.06
N CYS A 302 2.68 5.77 2.81
CA CYS A 302 2.29 5.00 1.64
C CYS A 302 3.53 4.43 0.94
N GLY A 303 3.53 3.11 0.72
CA GLY A 303 4.42 2.47 -0.24
C GLY A 303 3.68 2.27 -1.55
N TYR A 304 4.26 2.68 -2.68
CA TYR A 304 3.64 2.50 -3.98
C TYR A 304 4.66 2.21 -5.07
N HIS A 305 4.20 1.96 -6.29
CA HIS A 305 5.00 1.34 -7.34
C HIS A 305 4.90 2.09 -8.68
N ARG A 306 5.89 1.83 -9.56
CA ARG A 306 6.10 2.38 -10.90
C ARG A 306 6.65 3.81 -10.92
N PRO A 307 7.88 3.98 -10.44
CA PRO A 307 8.80 3.05 -9.73
C PRO A 307 8.46 2.92 -8.24
N PRO A 308 9.13 2.00 -7.50
CA PRO A 308 8.92 1.85 -6.05
C PRO A 308 9.19 3.17 -5.34
N ARG A 309 8.23 3.59 -4.53
CA ARG A 309 8.28 4.88 -3.81
C ARG A 309 7.65 4.78 -2.44
N LEU A 310 8.05 5.70 -1.59
CA LEU A 310 7.41 6.00 -0.33
C LEU A 310 6.86 7.43 -0.38
N ALA A 311 5.73 7.66 0.26
CA ALA A 311 5.15 8.98 0.41
C ALA A 311 4.59 9.14 1.81
N LEU A 312 4.63 10.34 2.35
CA LEU A 312 4.05 10.73 3.63
C LEU A 312 2.91 11.72 3.41
N SER A 313 1.89 11.64 4.24
CA SER A 313 0.78 12.61 4.26
C SER A 313 0.35 12.85 5.70
N SER A 314 0.07 14.10 6.06
CA SER A 314 -0.43 14.49 7.38
C SER A 314 -1.86 15.01 7.35
N ASP A 315 -2.48 15.00 6.19
CA ASP A 315 -3.82 15.54 5.97
C ASP A 315 -4.80 14.46 5.47
N ALA A 316 -4.64 13.23 5.98
CA ALA A 316 -5.43 12.07 5.62
C ALA A 316 -5.38 11.76 4.11
N GLY A 317 -4.22 11.92 3.50
CA GLY A 317 -3.96 11.59 2.10
C GLY A 317 -4.44 12.63 1.09
N ARG A 318 -4.78 13.86 1.52
CA ARG A 318 -5.17 14.94 0.59
C ARG A 318 -3.97 15.44 -0.19
N SER A 319 -2.84 15.61 0.50
CA SER A 319 -1.55 15.91 -0.10
C SER A 319 -0.50 14.93 0.36
N TRP A 320 0.52 14.71 -0.49
CA TRP A 320 1.58 13.77 -0.23
C TRP A 320 2.92 14.40 -0.51
N TYR A 321 3.85 14.18 0.40
CA TYR A 321 5.26 14.47 0.21
C TYR A 321 5.93 13.19 -0.28
N ALA A 322 5.91 13.01 -1.59
CA ALA A 322 6.51 11.84 -2.19
C ALA A 322 7.98 12.08 -2.33
N ASN A 323 8.79 11.22 -1.74
CA ASN A 323 10.02 10.98 -2.40
C ASN A 323 10.72 9.74 -1.98
N MET A 324 10.73 8.86 -2.96
CA MET A 324 11.89 8.10 -3.07
C MET A 324 11.84 7.07 -4.11
N LEU A 325 12.72 7.25 -5.00
CA LEU A 325 13.25 6.18 -5.79
C LEU A 325 14.10 5.29 -4.89
N TRP A 326 13.68 4.06 -4.82
CA TRP A 326 14.53 3.04 -4.30
C TRP A 326 15.80 2.93 -5.14
N PRO A 327 16.98 2.84 -4.53
CA PRO A 327 18.21 2.75 -5.26
C PRO A 327 18.41 1.34 -5.81
N THR A 328 17.92 1.12 -6.99
CA THR A 328 18.29 -0.03 -7.79
C THR A 328 18.69 0.49 -9.15
N GLU A 329 19.62 -0.19 -9.79
CA GLU A 329 19.91 0.03 -11.20
C GLU A 329 18.60 0.16 -11.97
N LYS A 330 18.47 1.18 -12.82
CA LYS A 330 17.25 1.44 -13.60
C LYS A 330 16.66 0.12 -14.08
N PRO A 331 15.48 -0.27 -13.62
CA PRO A 331 14.91 -1.54 -14.03
C PRO A 331 14.74 -1.52 -15.55
N LYS A 332 15.22 -2.55 -16.23
CA LYS A 332 15.05 -2.70 -17.68
C LYS A 332 13.59 -2.89 -18.08
N SER A 333 12.68 -2.99 -17.12
CA SER A 333 11.23 -3.06 -17.32
C SER A 333 10.50 -2.46 -16.11
N ASN A 334 9.41 -1.73 -16.36
CA ASN A 334 8.56 -1.12 -15.33
C ASN A 334 7.69 -2.14 -14.55
N TRP A 335 7.90 -3.43 -14.73
CA TRP A 335 7.07 -4.48 -14.18
C TRP A 335 7.78 -5.18 -13.02
N GLY A 336 7.10 -5.30 -11.90
CA GLY A 336 7.48 -6.27 -10.89
C GLY A 336 7.99 -5.79 -9.56
N TRP A 337 7.82 -4.55 -9.22
CA TRP A 337 8.21 -3.99 -7.93
C TRP A 337 6.97 -3.75 -7.08
N TYR A 338 7.01 -4.13 -5.82
CA TYR A 338 5.93 -3.87 -4.87
C TYR A 338 6.55 -3.36 -3.58
N THR A 339 5.95 -2.31 -3.03
CA THR A 339 6.39 -1.72 -1.77
C THR A 339 5.27 -1.84 -0.76
N ILE A 340 5.49 -2.61 0.29
CA ILE A 340 4.54 -2.81 1.39
C ILE A 340 5.11 -2.17 2.63
N VAL A 341 4.31 -1.41 3.34
CA VAL A 341 4.74 -0.66 4.53
C VAL A 341 4.01 -1.12 5.79
N GLU A 342 4.69 -1.04 6.93
CA GLU A 342 4.14 -1.31 8.26
C GLU A 342 4.79 -0.42 9.30
N MET A 343 4.05 -0.09 10.36
CA MET A 343 4.59 0.51 11.56
C MET A 343 5.22 -0.57 12.44
N VAL A 344 6.45 -0.36 12.88
CA VAL A 344 7.13 -1.25 13.83
C VAL A 344 6.87 -0.80 15.26
N ASP A 345 7.08 0.47 15.53
CA ASP A 345 6.82 1.14 16.80
C ASP A 345 6.63 2.65 16.55
N GLU A 346 6.52 3.44 17.61
CA GLU A 346 6.28 4.88 17.52
C GLU A 346 7.40 5.66 16.81
N THR A 347 8.57 5.06 16.66
CA THR A 347 9.76 5.69 16.09
C THR A 347 10.28 4.99 14.83
N THR A 348 9.71 3.85 14.50
CA THR A 348 10.22 2.99 13.43
C THR A 348 9.09 2.49 12.55
N ALA A 349 9.23 2.64 11.25
CA ALA A 349 8.44 1.95 10.23
C ALA A 349 9.34 1.04 9.40
N ILE A 350 8.73 0.14 8.64
CA ILE A 350 9.43 -0.78 7.75
C ILE A 350 8.77 -0.79 6.38
N ALA A 351 9.58 -0.81 5.35
CA ALA A 351 9.15 -1.07 3.98
C ALA A 351 9.74 -2.39 3.50
N LEU A 352 8.89 -3.28 3.02
CA LEU A 352 9.28 -4.47 2.27
C LEU A 352 9.19 -4.18 0.78
N ILE A 353 10.26 -4.48 0.06
CA ILE A 353 10.31 -4.27 -1.37
C ILE A 353 10.61 -5.59 -2.04
N LYS A 354 9.74 -5.95 -2.98
CA LYS A 354 9.96 -7.08 -3.84
C LYS A 354 10.75 -6.65 -5.07
N ASP A 355 11.80 -7.42 -5.37
CA ASP A 355 12.58 -7.36 -6.60
C ASP A 355 12.28 -8.61 -7.45
N MET A 356 12.09 -8.42 -8.77
CA MET A 356 11.66 -9.49 -9.68
C MET A 356 12.77 -10.09 -10.54
N LYS A 357 14.02 -9.66 -10.40
CA LYS A 357 15.13 -10.19 -11.21
C LYS A 357 16.41 -10.41 -10.40
N PRO A 358 17.03 -11.57 -10.56
CA PRO A 358 16.67 -12.79 -11.30
C PRO A 358 15.76 -13.72 -10.48
N TYR A 359 15.54 -13.45 -9.20
CA TYR A 359 14.82 -14.28 -8.23
C TYR A 359 13.69 -13.48 -7.57
N ASN A 360 12.72 -14.19 -7.01
CA ASN A 360 11.75 -13.57 -6.10
C ASN A 360 12.46 -13.17 -4.81
N THR A 361 13.05 -11.98 -4.78
CA THR A 361 13.73 -11.47 -3.61
C THR A 361 12.87 -10.43 -2.90
N ILE A 362 12.93 -10.42 -1.56
CA ILE A 362 12.35 -9.37 -0.74
C ILE A 362 13.47 -8.74 0.07
N ARG A 363 13.50 -7.42 0.03
CA ARG A 363 14.39 -6.60 0.84
C ARG A 363 13.57 -5.83 1.86
N ALA A 364 14.12 -5.64 3.03
CA ALA A 364 13.56 -4.77 4.07
C ALA A 364 14.39 -3.51 4.22
N CYS A 365 13.71 -2.41 4.44
CA CYS A 365 14.29 -1.14 4.83
C CYS A 365 13.56 -0.63 6.06
N LEU A 366 14.28 -0.28 7.11
CA LEU A 366 13.72 0.40 8.26
C LEU A 366 13.75 1.91 8.00
N LEU A 367 12.71 2.59 8.44
CA LEU A 367 12.61 4.04 8.46
C LEU A 367 12.60 4.46 9.93
N HIS A 368 13.58 5.25 10.34
CA HIS A 368 13.65 5.76 11.71
C HIS A 368 13.22 7.22 11.76
N ARG A 369 12.28 7.49 12.65
CA ARG A 369 11.89 8.86 13.01
C ARG A 369 13.06 9.54 13.72
N GLN A 370 13.52 10.65 13.19
CA GLN A 370 14.56 11.46 13.82
C GLN A 370 13.92 12.54 14.69
N PRO A 371 14.38 12.73 15.92
CA PRO A 371 14.00 13.92 16.68
C PRO A 371 14.52 15.16 15.94
N ARG A 372 13.77 16.24 15.99
CA ARG A 372 14.25 17.55 15.51
C ARG A 372 15.56 17.86 16.23
N ILE A 373 16.64 18.06 15.49
CA ILE A 373 17.83 18.70 16.04
C ILE A 373 17.39 20.13 16.33
N GLY A 374 17.28 20.47 17.60
CA GLY A 374 16.82 21.79 18.03
C GLY A 374 17.62 22.87 17.32
N SER A 375 16.94 23.87 16.80
CA SER A 375 17.57 25.18 16.66
C SER A 375 18.15 25.49 18.03
N ASP A 376 19.47 25.57 18.12
CA ASP A 376 20.13 26.04 19.31
C ASP A 376 19.39 27.26 19.85
N ASP A 377 18.83 27.16 21.05
CA ASP A 377 18.38 28.28 21.86
C ASP A 377 19.62 29.11 22.24
N ASN A 378 20.20 29.77 21.25
CA ASN A 378 21.16 30.84 21.43
C ASN A 378 20.47 32.21 21.31
N ASP A 379 19.31 32.34 21.92
CA ASP A 379 18.79 33.64 22.35
C ASP A 379 18.65 33.63 23.86
N THR A 380 19.80 33.78 24.53
CA THR A 380 19.85 34.28 25.88
C THR A 380 20.10 35.80 25.81
N PRO A 381 19.32 36.61 26.54
CA PRO A 381 19.29 38.06 26.45
C PRO A 381 20.60 38.75 26.83
#